data_52d8813720ccdabaf43f1dcc3ef39848
#
_entry.id   52d8813720ccdabaf43f1dcc3ef39848
#
_cell.length_a   1.000
_cell.length_b   1.000
_cell.length_c   1.000
_cell.angle_alpha   90.00
_cell.angle_beta   90.00
_cell.angle_gamma   90.00
#
_symmetry.space_group_name_H-M   'P 1'
#
loop_
_entity.id
_entity.type
_entity.pdbx_description
1 polymer ?
#
loop_
_entity_poly.entity_id
_entity_poly.type
_entity_poly.pdbx_seq_one_letter_code
_entity_poly.pdbx_strand_id
1 'polypeptide(L)'
;NKNIIYPVSGTKVPRYAGPNTFARLPELRDVESCDVAIVGIPFDAGTSYRPGARFGPQSIRQASRHLRTNYHPDYDSEPFVEQQVADAGDIACNPFNINEAIKQIEIGATELLNKVNGIISMGGDHTIAFPLLKAVNKINKGPVALVHFDAHLDTWDTYFGAPYTHGTPFRRAREENLFLDNASMHV
;
A
#
# COMPACT_ATOMS: atom_id res chain seq x y z
N ASN A 1 -3.00 -14.07 -24.83
CA ASN A 1 -1.74 -13.81 -24.07
C ASN A 1 -1.71 -12.35 -23.70
N LYS A 2 -1.74 -12.04 -22.38
CA LYS A 2 -1.45 -10.67 -21.93
C LYS A 2 -0.01 -10.33 -22.30
N ASN A 3 0.20 -9.16 -22.87
CA ASN A 3 1.54 -8.66 -23.19
C ASN A 3 2.13 -8.07 -21.89
N ILE A 4 2.74 -8.92 -21.05
CA ILE A 4 3.29 -8.53 -19.74
C ILE A 4 4.60 -7.77 -19.93
N ILE A 5 4.71 -6.59 -19.36
CA ILE A 5 5.94 -5.80 -19.28
C ILE A 5 6.66 -6.17 -17.98
N TYR A 6 7.83 -6.76 -18.13
CA TYR A 6 8.63 -7.28 -17.01
C TYR A 6 9.47 -6.19 -16.34
N PRO A 7 9.94 -6.43 -15.09
CA PRO A 7 10.94 -5.58 -14.45
C PRO A 7 12.20 -5.44 -15.31
N VAL A 8 12.83 -4.27 -15.24
CA VAL A 8 14.09 -4.03 -15.98
C VAL A 8 15.20 -4.92 -15.44
N SER A 9 15.73 -5.81 -16.30
CA SER A 9 16.78 -6.76 -15.90
C SER A 9 18.07 -6.06 -15.47
N GLY A 10 18.62 -6.47 -14.33
CA GLY A 10 19.92 -6.02 -13.82
C GLY A 10 21.12 -6.45 -14.66
N THR A 11 20.93 -7.36 -15.63
CA THR A 11 21.95 -7.75 -16.59
C THR A 11 21.98 -6.89 -17.85
N LYS A 12 20.86 -6.16 -18.11
CA LYS A 12 20.75 -5.21 -19.24
C LYS A 12 21.05 -3.79 -18.81
N VAL A 13 20.54 -3.38 -17.63
CA VAL A 13 20.76 -2.06 -17.05
C VAL A 13 21.27 -2.23 -15.63
N PRO A 14 22.45 -1.67 -15.28
CA PRO A 14 22.99 -1.78 -13.92
C PRO A 14 21.99 -1.31 -12.86
N ARG A 15 22.01 -1.94 -11.66
CA ARG A 15 21.01 -1.66 -10.61
C ARG A 15 21.07 -0.24 -10.03
N TYR A 16 22.19 0.43 -10.15
CA TYR A 16 22.32 1.84 -9.75
C TYR A 16 21.71 2.81 -10.78
N ALA A 17 21.33 2.33 -11.96
CA ALA A 17 20.69 3.08 -13.03
C ALA A 17 19.29 2.53 -13.35
N GLY A 18 18.56 3.19 -14.23
CA GLY A 18 17.21 2.78 -14.61
C GLY A 18 16.11 3.31 -13.70
N PRO A 19 14.89 2.75 -13.76
CA PRO A 19 13.75 3.30 -13.03
C PRO A 19 13.90 3.16 -11.51
N ASN A 20 13.37 4.13 -10.77
CA ASN A 20 13.32 4.13 -9.32
C ASN A 20 12.03 3.50 -8.77
N THR A 21 11.38 2.66 -9.54
CA THR A 21 10.17 1.92 -9.17
C THR A 21 10.51 0.72 -8.30
N PHE A 22 9.51 0.19 -7.58
CA PHE A 22 9.65 -1.05 -6.81
C PHE A 22 10.11 -2.19 -7.74
N ALA A 23 11.13 -2.93 -7.33
CA ALA A 23 11.73 -4.03 -8.09
C ALA A 23 12.05 -3.68 -9.57
N ARG A 24 12.15 -2.39 -9.91
CA ARG A 24 12.36 -1.89 -11.28
C ARG A 24 11.22 -2.27 -12.24
N LEU A 25 10.01 -2.38 -11.71
CA LEU A 25 8.76 -2.60 -12.44
C LEU A 25 8.46 -1.44 -13.40
N PRO A 26 7.64 -1.65 -14.43
CA PRO A 26 7.11 -0.55 -15.23
C PRO A 26 6.28 0.39 -14.35
N GLU A 27 6.17 1.65 -14.74
CA GLU A 27 5.19 2.56 -14.14
C GLU A 27 3.78 2.18 -14.60
N LEU A 28 2.76 2.46 -13.78
CA LEU A 28 1.36 2.14 -14.10
C LEU A 28 0.90 2.77 -15.43
N ARG A 29 1.44 3.94 -15.77
CA ARG A 29 1.13 4.63 -17.05
C ARG A 29 1.71 3.96 -18.30
N ASP A 30 2.68 3.07 -18.14
CA ASP A 30 3.40 2.41 -19.24
C ASP A 30 2.81 1.05 -19.59
N VAL A 31 1.75 0.62 -18.88
CA VAL A 31 1.07 -0.66 -19.09
C VAL A 31 -0.37 -0.45 -19.56
N GLU A 32 -0.85 -1.29 -20.47
CA GLU A 32 -2.23 -1.21 -20.99
C GLU A 32 -3.27 -1.69 -19.96
N SER A 33 -2.89 -2.67 -19.14
CA SER A 33 -3.71 -3.20 -18.05
C SER A 33 -2.80 -3.61 -16.89
N CYS A 34 -3.30 -3.55 -15.67
CA CYS A 34 -2.54 -3.89 -14.49
C CYS A 34 -3.37 -4.77 -13.56
N ASP A 35 -2.81 -5.91 -13.14
CA ASP A 35 -3.48 -6.78 -12.17
C ASP A 35 -3.25 -6.28 -10.75
N VAL A 36 -1.99 -5.93 -10.40
CA VAL A 36 -1.63 -5.43 -9.08
C VAL A 36 -0.77 -4.18 -9.18
N ALA A 37 -1.17 -3.11 -8.53
CA ALA A 37 -0.38 -1.88 -8.45
C ALA A 37 0.35 -1.80 -7.10
N ILE A 38 1.65 -1.48 -7.15
CA ILE A 38 2.44 -1.10 -5.97
C ILE A 38 2.29 0.42 -5.79
N VAL A 39 1.86 0.87 -4.61
CA VAL A 39 1.64 2.29 -4.35
C VAL A 39 2.28 2.72 -3.04
N GLY A 40 2.95 3.85 -3.02
CA GLY A 40 3.47 4.47 -1.82
C GLY A 40 2.46 5.41 -1.16
N ILE A 41 2.46 5.43 0.18
CA ILE A 41 1.67 6.38 0.97
C ILE A 41 2.61 7.03 1.99
N PRO A 42 3.33 8.09 1.59
CA PRO A 42 4.38 8.72 2.40
C PRO A 42 3.79 9.65 3.48
N PHE A 43 3.14 9.07 4.49
CA PHE A 43 2.47 9.77 5.57
C PHE A 43 2.97 9.27 6.94
N ASP A 44 3.22 10.20 7.90
CA ASP A 44 3.64 9.86 9.26
C ASP A 44 3.20 10.89 10.32
N ALA A 45 2.18 11.70 10.02
CA ALA A 45 1.67 12.67 11.00
C ALA A 45 0.83 12.03 12.13
N GLY A 46 0.58 10.72 12.07
CA GLY A 46 -0.08 9.95 13.14
C GLY A 46 0.88 9.30 14.14
N THR A 47 2.20 9.45 13.97
CA THR A 47 3.20 8.85 14.86
C THR A 47 3.33 9.59 16.19
N SER A 48 3.58 8.82 17.27
CA SER A 48 3.74 9.39 18.63
C SER A 48 5.18 9.46 19.11
N TYR A 49 6.14 8.83 18.41
CA TYR A 49 7.52 8.74 18.88
C TYR A 49 8.53 9.20 17.83
N ARG A 50 8.76 8.42 16.78
CA ARG A 50 9.76 8.74 15.74
C ARG A 50 9.06 9.07 14.43
N PRO A 51 9.16 10.31 13.93
CA PRO A 51 8.79 10.62 12.55
C PRO A 51 9.80 10.01 11.59
N GLY A 52 9.43 9.89 10.32
CA GLY A 52 10.30 9.39 9.25
C GLY A 52 9.69 8.25 8.44
N ALA A 53 8.56 7.65 8.89
CA ALA A 53 7.86 6.63 8.14
C ALA A 53 7.39 7.13 6.75
N ARG A 54 7.23 8.46 6.55
CA ARG A 54 6.96 9.06 5.24
C ARG A 54 8.02 8.76 4.19
N PHE A 55 9.24 8.41 4.59
CA PHE A 55 10.32 8.00 3.67
C PHE A 55 10.32 6.48 3.40
N GLY A 56 9.41 5.72 4.00
CA GLY A 56 9.28 4.28 3.84
C GLY A 56 9.15 3.85 2.37
N PRO A 57 8.20 4.39 1.60
CA PRO A 57 8.01 4.01 0.20
C PRO A 57 9.27 4.19 -0.64
N GLN A 58 9.95 5.33 -0.49
CA GLN A 58 11.22 5.60 -1.19
C GLN A 58 12.31 4.61 -0.79
N SER A 59 12.47 4.34 0.49
CA SER A 59 13.49 3.43 1.01
C SER A 59 13.26 2.00 0.56
N ILE A 60 11.99 1.55 0.55
CA ILE A 60 11.59 0.21 0.07
C ILE A 60 11.87 0.09 -1.43
N ARG A 61 11.52 1.09 -2.25
CA ARG A 61 11.85 1.08 -3.69
C ARG A 61 13.35 1.01 -3.91
N GLN A 62 14.12 1.78 -3.17
CA GLN A 62 15.59 1.77 -3.28
C GLN A 62 16.16 0.39 -2.92
N ALA A 63 15.72 -0.21 -1.83
CA ALA A 63 16.15 -1.54 -1.40
C ALA A 63 15.73 -2.63 -2.39
N SER A 64 14.53 -2.55 -2.96
CA SER A 64 14.00 -3.52 -3.91
C SER A 64 14.81 -3.63 -5.22
N ARG A 65 15.62 -2.62 -5.56
CA ARG A 65 16.51 -2.66 -6.74
C ARG A 65 17.55 -3.78 -6.69
N HIS A 66 17.81 -4.33 -5.50
CA HIS A 66 18.76 -5.43 -5.30
C HIS A 66 18.16 -6.81 -5.61
N LEU A 67 16.86 -6.93 -5.83
CA LEU A 67 16.23 -8.18 -6.25
C LEU A 67 16.88 -8.70 -7.53
N ARG A 68 17.28 -9.99 -7.53
CA ARG A 68 18.00 -10.65 -8.63
C ARG A 68 17.11 -11.56 -9.45
N THR A 69 16.17 -12.22 -8.79
CA THR A 69 15.22 -13.14 -9.40
C THR A 69 13.81 -12.76 -9.00
N ASN A 70 12.87 -13.02 -9.87
CA ASN A 70 11.43 -12.86 -9.60
C ASN A 70 10.79 -14.18 -9.15
N TYR A 71 11.57 -15.29 -9.14
CA TYR A 71 11.13 -16.61 -8.74
C TYR A 71 11.25 -16.82 -7.23
N HIS A 72 10.18 -17.30 -6.61
CA HIS A 72 10.13 -17.66 -5.19
C HIS A 72 10.17 -19.19 -5.07
N PRO A 73 11.29 -19.78 -4.58
CA PRO A 73 11.50 -21.23 -4.62
C PRO A 73 10.53 -22.02 -3.74
N ASP A 74 10.13 -21.47 -2.56
CA ASP A 74 9.25 -22.17 -1.63
C ASP A 74 7.80 -22.27 -2.14
N TYR A 75 7.39 -21.33 -2.99
CA TYR A 75 6.03 -21.28 -3.56
C TYR A 75 5.99 -21.64 -5.04
N ASP A 76 7.14 -21.95 -5.65
CA ASP A 76 7.26 -22.26 -7.08
C ASP A 76 6.48 -21.24 -7.96
N SER A 77 6.70 -19.94 -7.70
CA SER A 77 5.95 -18.87 -8.34
C SER A 77 6.83 -17.73 -8.84
N GLU A 78 6.38 -17.09 -9.92
CA GLU A 78 7.00 -15.91 -10.52
C GLU A 78 5.96 -14.78 -10.67
N PRO A 79 5.63 -14.06 -9.59
CA PRO A 79 4.50 -13.11 -9.57
C PRO A 79 4.58 -12.02 -10.66
N PHE A 80 5.78 -11.63 -11.09
CA PHE A 80 5.97 -10.62 -12.14
C PHE A 80 5.92 -11.20 -13.57
N VAL A 81 5.77 -12.52 -13.70
CA VAL A 81 5.60 -13.23 -14.97
C VAL A 81 4.15 -13.67 -15.14
N GLU A 82 3.51 -14.05 -14.05
CA GLU A 82 2.15 -14.59 -14.04
C GLU A 82 1.08 -13.51 -14.15
N GLN A 83 1.38 -12.30 -13.69
CA GLN A 83 0.46 -11.17 -13.68
C GLN A 83 1.18 -9.85 -14.01
N GLN A 84 0.46 -8.89 -14.58
CA GLN A 84 1.02 -7.55 -14.77
C GLN A 84 1.03 -6.81 -13.45
N VAL A 85 2.23 -6.61 -12.92
CA VAL A 85 2.46 -5.73 -11.77
C VAL A 85 3.11 -4.44 -12.24
N ALA A 86 2.70 -3.30 -11.69
CA ALA A 86 3.27 -1.99 -12.01
C ALA A 86 3.40 -1.11 -10.77
N ASP A 87 4.32 -0.16 -10.79
CA ASP A 87 4.46 0.84 -9.72
C ASP A 87 3.59 2.07 -10.05
N ALA A 88 2.66 2.39 -9.18
CA ALA A 88 1.74 3.50 -9.33
C ALA A 88 2.29 4.83 -8.77
N GLY A 89 3.54 4.85 -8.29
CA GLY A 89 4.09 6.02 -7.61
C GLY A 89 3.52 6.19 -6.21
N ASP A 90 3.35 7.44 -5.78
CA ASP A 90 2.88 7.78 -4.43
C ASP A 90 1.54 8.53 -4.47
N ILE A 91 0.67 8.23 -3.49
CA ILE A 91 -0.48 9.07 -3.19
C ILE A 91 -0.01 10.22 -2.32
N ALA A 92 0.04 11.41 -2.91
CA ALA A 92 0.38 12.63 -2.18
C ALA A 92 -0.76 13.02 -1.23
N CYS A 93 -0.42 13.39 0.01
CA CYS A 93 -1.39 13.84 1.00
C CYS A 93 -0.84 15.00 1.84
N ASN A 94 -1.73 15.78 2.45
CA ASN A 94 -1.36 16.93 3.26
C ASN A 94 -0.60 16.51 4.52
N PRO A 95 0.67 16.93 4.70
CA PRO A 95 1.49 16.51 5.85
C PRO A 95 1.11 17.22 7.16
N PHE A 96 0.26 18.25 7.12
CA PHE A 96 -0.10 19.09 8.28
C PHE A 96 -1.56 18.95 8.70
N ASN A 97 -2.40 18.27 7.90
CA ASN A 97 -3.82 18.09 8.20
C ASN A 97 -4.20 16.61 8.01
N ILE A 98 -4.29 15.88 9.12
CA ILE A 98 -4.58 14.44 9.11
C ILE A 98 -5.97 14.12 8.52
N ASN A 99 -6.97 14.98 8.77
CA ASN A 99 -8.32 14.77 8.22
C ASN A 99 -8.34 14.90 6.69
N GLU A 100 -7.58 15.85 6.17
CA GLU A 100 -7.42 16.03 4.74
C GLU A 100 -6.57 14.89 4.13
N ALA A 101 -5.49 14.50 4.78
CA ALA A 101 -4.66 13.38 4.36
C ALA A 101 -5.46 12.07 4.25
N ILE A 102 -6.30 11.76 5.25
CA ILE A 102 -7.19 10.58 5.22
C ILE A 102 -8.10 10.61 3.98
N LYS A 103 -8.71 11.76 3.66
CA LYS A 103 -9.56 11.91 2.47
C LYS A 103 -8.77 11.75 1.17
N GLN A 104 -7.58 12.35 1.09
CA GLN A 104 -6.72 12.26 -0.09
C GLN A 104 -6.22 10.83 -0.35
N ILE A 105 -5.86 10.11 0.72
CA ILE A 105 -5.46 8.69 0.63
C ILE A 105 -6.65 7.83 0.18
N GLU A 106 -7.84 8.01 0.76
CA GLU A 106 -9.06 7.30 0.35
C GLU A 106 -9.38 7.53 -1.13
N ILE A 107 -9.33 8.79 -1.59
CA ILE A 107 -9.60 9.14 -2.98
C ILE A 107 -8.57 8.49 -3.91
N GLY A 108 -7.28 8.68 -3.66
CA GLY A 108 -6.21 8.13 -4.50
C GLY A 108 -6.23 6.60 -4.56
N ALA A 109 -6.47 5.93 -3.42
CA ALA A 109 -6.60 4.48 -3.38
C ALA A 109 -7.85 3.99 -4.13
N THR A 110 -8.98 4.70 -4.02
CA THR A 110 -10.21 4.39 -4.77
C THR A 110 -10.00 4.53 -6.28
N GLU A 111 -9.31 5.59 -6.71
CA GLU A 111 -9.00 5.80 -8.14
C GLU A 111 -8.10 4.71 -8.70
N LEU A 112 -7.14 4.22 -7.91
CA LEU A 112 -6.29 3.09 -8.31
C LEU A 112 -7.10 1.79 -8.38
N LEU A 113 -7.88 1.46 -7.36
CA LEU A 113 -8.70 0.24 -7.29
C LEU A 113 -9.77 0.18 -8.39
N ASN A 114 -10.17 1.30 -8.97
CA ASN A 114 -11.03 1.31 -10.18
C ASN A 114 -10.29 0.90 -11.46
N LYS A 115 -8.96 0.88 -11.45
CA LYS A 115 -8.11 0.59 -12.63
C LYS A 115 -7.39 -0.75 -12.55
N VAL A 116 -7.25 -1.31 -11.35
CA VAL A 116 -6.49 -2.53 -11.09
C VAL A 116 -7.28 -3.50 -10.22
N ASN A 117 -6.91 -4.78 -10.24
CA ASN A 117 -7.62 -5.80 -9.44
C ASN A 117 -7.22 -5.75 -7.95
N GLY A 118 -6.04 -5.24 -7.64
CA GLY A 118 -5.55 -5.11 -6.26
C GLY A 118 -4.41 -4.12 -6.13
N ILE A 119 -4.16 -3.67 -4.90
CA ILE A 119 -3.03 -2.80 -4.58
C ILE A 119 -2.20 -3.42 -3.46
N ILE A 120 -0.88 -3.17 -3.51
CA ILE A 120 0.04 -3.39 -2.40
C ILE A 120 0.56 -2.02 -1.98
N SER A 121 0.24 -1.61 -0.76
CA SER A 121 0.58 -0.30 -0.24
C SER A 121 1.88 -0.34 0.56
N MET A 122 2.78 0.58 0.30
CA MET A 122 3.98 0.81 1.10
C MET A 122 3.76 2.05 1.96
N GLY A 123 3.71 1.91 3.28
CA GLY A 123 3.54 3.04 4.19
C GLY A 123 4.87 3.70 4.54
N GLY A 124 4.70 4.59 5.25
CA GLY A 124 3.95 5.45 6.14
C GLY A 124 3.65 4.80 7.49
N ASP A 125 3.06 5.59 8.35
CA ASP A 125 2.58 5.09 9.63
C ASP A 125 1.24 4.34 9.48
N HIS A 126 0.81 3.65 10.54
CA HIS A 126 -0.36 2.78 10.48
C HIS A 126 -1.70 3.51 10.35
N THR A 127 -1.74 4.83 10.50
CA THR A 127 -2.95 5.65 10.23
C THR A 127 -3.49 5.40 8.82
N ILE A 128 -2.61 5.09 7.84
CA ILE A 128 -3.00 4.85 6.44
C ILE A 128 -3.93 3.65 6.26
N ALA A 129 -3.96 2.70 7.19
CA ALA A 129 -4.82 1.53 7.11
C ALA A 129 -6.31 1.91 7.08
N PHE A 130 -6.70 2.94 7.83
CA PHE A 130 -8.10 3.40 7.88
C PHE A 130 -8.61 3.90 6.50
N PRO A 131 -7.99 4.90 5.85
CA PRO A 131 -8.43 5.35 4.54
C PRO A 131 -8.30 4.28 3.43
N LEU A 132 -7.35 3.36 3.54
CA LEU A 132 -7.25 2.23 2.61
C LEU A 132 -8.43 1.28 2.76
N LEU A 133 -8.84 0.94 3.98
CA LEU A 133 -10.04 0.15 4.23
C LEU A 133 -11.32 0.84 3.71
N LYS A 134 -11.41 2.17 3.84
CA LYS A 134 -12.52 2.95 3.24
C LYS A 134 -12.56 2.78 1.72
N ALA A 135 -11.41 2.90 1.05
CA ALA A 135 -11.34 2.71 -0.40
C ALA A 135 -11.77 1.29 -0.81
N VAL A 136 -11.25 0.26 -0.13
CA VAL A 136 -11.61 -1.14 -0.40
C VAL A 136 -13.09 -1.39 -0.16
N ASN A 137 -13.65 -0.93 0.97
CA ASN A 137 -15.07 -1.05 1.29
C ASN A 137 -15.96 -0.41 0.21
N LYS A 138 -15.56 0.76 -0.29
CA LYS A 138 -16.28 1.48 -1.35
C LYS A 138 -16.29 0.70 -2.67
N ILE A 139 -15.18 0.10 -3.06
CA ILE A 139 -15.08 -0.69 -4.29
C ILE A 139 -15.89 -2.00 -4.16
N ASN A 140 -15.79 -2.68 -3.01
CA ASN A 140 -16.53 -3.92 -2.74
C ASN A 140 -18.01 -3.69 -2.41
N LYS A 141 -18.44 -2.44 -2.24
CA LYS A 141 -19.80 -2.06 -1.84
C LYS A 141 -20.24 -2.70 -0.52
N GLY A 142 -19.32 -2.88 0.41
CA GLY A 142 -19.58 -3.45 1.73
C GLY A 142 -18.32 -3.85 2.48
N PRO A 143 -18.48 -4.29 3.75
CA PRO A 143 -17.38 -4.67 4.61
C PRO A 143 -16.63 -5.90 4.08
N VAL A 144 -15.33 -5.96 4.37
CA VAL A 144 -14.42 -7.03 3.94
C VAL A 144 -13.91 -7.84 5.13
N ALA A 145 -13.42 -9.05 4.88
CA ALA A 145 -12.62 -9.76 5.87
C ALA A 145 -11.25 -9.09 6.02
N LEU A 146 -10.79 -8.92 7.26
CA LEU A 146 -9.50 -8.32 7.58
C LEU A 146 -8.59 -9.36 8.23
N VAL A 147 -7.38 -9.52 7.71
CA VAL A 147 -6.30 -10.23 8.40
C VAL A 147 -5.22 -9.21 8.74
N HIS A 148 -4.98 -9.01 10.03
CA HIS A 148 -4.05 -8.01 10.55
C HIS A 148 -2.88 -8.69 11.27
N PHE A 149 -1.69 -8.60 10.72
CA PHE A 149 -0.45 -9.07 11.35
C PHE A 149 0.25 -7.91 12.03
N ASP A 150 0.14 -7.82 13.34
CA ASP A 150 0.74 -6.75 14.14
C ASP A 150 0.85 -7.17 15.61
N ALA A 151 1.88 -6.70 16.30
CA ALA A 151 2.02 -6.90 17.76
C ALA A 151 0.96 -6.13 18.58
N HIS A 152 0.23 -5.19 17.97
CA HIS A 152 -0.79 -4.35 18.61
C HIS A 152 -2.12 -4.46 17.86
N LEU A 153 -3.21 -4.22 18.56
CA LEU A 153 -4.55 -4.26 17.98
C LEU A 153 -4.94 -2.96 17.24
N ASP A 154 -4.31 -1.84 17.58
CA ASP A 154 -4.56 -0.49 17.05
C ASP A 154 -6.04 -0.08 17.05
N THR A 155 -6.69 -0.39 18.22
CA THR A 155 -8.12 -0.19 18.46
C THR A 155 -8.41 0.88 19.51
N TRP A 156 -7.44 1.72 19.85
CA TRP A 156 -7.66 2.80 20.79
C TRP A 156 -8.71 3.78 20.25
N ASP A 157 -9.52 4.31 21.18
CA ASP A 157 -10.50 5.32 20.83
C ASP A 157 -9.83 6.67 20.50
N THR A 158 -8.93 7.12 21.38
CA THR A 158 -8.07 8.28 21.15
C THR A 158 -6.66 8.01 21.66
N TYR A 159 -5.69 8.75 21.14
CA TYR A 159 -4.35 8.79 21.68
C TYR A 159 -3.92 10.26 21.84
N PHE A 160 -3.58 10.64 23.08
CA PHE A 160 -3.40 12.05 23.45
C PHE A 160 -4.58 12.96 23.04
N GLY A 161 -5.82 12.44 23.09
CA GLY A 161 -7.02 13.14 22.69
C GLY A 161 -7.26 13.21 21.17
N ALA A 162 -6.34 12.69 20.35
CA ALA A 162 -6.50 12.65 18.90
C ALA A 162 -7.22 11.36 18.45
N PRO A 163 -8.29 11.46 17.65
CA PRO A 163 -9.05 10.29 17.18
C PRO A 163 -8.38 9.56 16.01
N TYR A 164 -7.44 10.20 15.32
CA TYR A 164 -6.69 9.64 14.20
C TYR A 164 -5.21 9.63 14.51
N THR A 165 -4.66 8.44 14.76
CA THR A 165 -3.25 8.19 15.02
C THR A 165 -2.89 6.78 14.53
N HIS A 166 -1.61 6.41 14.61
CA HIS A 166 -1.17 5.05 14.28
C HIS A 166 -1.82 3.95 15.13
N GLY A 167 -2.30 4.24 16.35
CA GLY A 167 -2.91 3.26 17.26
C GLY A 167 -4.46 3.22 17.23
N THR A 168 -5.10 3.94 16.30
CA THR A 168 -6.57 4.07 16.27
C THR A 168 -7.25 3.59 14.98
N PRO A 169 -6.53 3.13 13.92
CA PRO A 169 -7.13 2.92 12.62
C PRO A 169 -8.26 1.89 12.62
N PHE A 170 -8.11 0.79 13.35
CA PHE A 170 -9.14 -0.26 13.37
C PHE A 170 -10.32 0.08 14.26
N ARG A 171 -10.17 0.95 15.26
CA ARG A 171 -11.31 1.52 15.98
C ARG A 171 -12.17 2.35 15.01
N ARG A 172 -11.56 3.25 14.26
CA ARG A 172 -12.25 4.07 13.25
C ARG A 172 -12.88 3.21 12.15
N ALA A 173 -12.16 2.21 11.67
CA ALA A 173 -12.66 1.29 10.67
C ALA A 173 -13.87 0.48 11.14
N ARG A 174 -13.88 0.04 12.40
CA ARG A 174 -15.02 -0.67 12.99
C ARG A 174 -16.24 0.23 13.15
N GLU A 175 -16.07 1.46 13.60
CA GLU A 175 -17.16 2.43 13.75
C GLU A 175 -17.87 2.73 12.42
N GLU A 176 -17.12 2.72 11.31
CA GLU A 176 -17.66 2.89 9.96
C GLU A 176 -18.08 1.55 9.30
N ASN A 177 -18.02 0.43 10.02
CA ASN A 177 -18.37 -0.90 9.52
C ASN A 177 -17.61 -1.29 8.23
N LEU A 178 -16.29 -1.05 8.21
CA LEU A 178 -15.46 -1.31 7.03
C LEU A 178 -15.00 -2.76 6.91
N PHE A 179 -15.05 -3.54 7.99
CA PHE A 179 -14.71 -4.95 8.00
C PHE A 179 -15.69 -5.80 8.81
N LEU A 180 -15.73 -7.09 8.57
CA LEU A 180 -16.61 -8.06 9.21
C LEU A 180 -15.95 -8.58 10.50
N ASP A 181 -16.53 -8.27 11.68
CA ASP A 181 -16.01 -8.72 12.98
C ASP A 181 -15.88 -10.25 13.06
N ASN A 182 -16.85 -10.99 12.49
CA ASN A 182 -16.89 -12.45 12.54
C ASN A 182 -16.05 -13.17 11.47
N ALA A 183 -15.44 -12.43 10.56
CA ALA A 183 -14.60 -12.95 9.49
C ALA A 183 -13.20 -12.28 9.48
N SER A 184 -12.86 -11.54 10.54
CA SER A 184 -11.59 -10.82 10.66
C SER A 184 -10.77 -11.37 11.82
N MET A 185 -9.44 -11.26 11.70
CA MET A 185 -8.51 -11.74 12.72
C MET A 185 -7.27 -10.85 12.84
N HIS A 186 -6.75 -10.77 14.06
CA HIS A 186 -5.42 -10.25 14.36
C HIS A 186 -4.47 -11.42 14.70
N VAL A 187 -3.23 -11.36 14.20
CA VAL A 187 -2.21 -12.40 14.36
C VAL A 187 -0.94 -11.77 14.92
#